data_deae2282319887ae110f21c159003fec
#
_entry.id   deae2282319887ae110f21c159003fec
#
_cell.length_a   1.000
_cell.length_b   1.000
_cell.length_c   1.000
_cell.angle_alpha   90.00
_cell.angle_beta   90.00
_cell.angle_gamma   90.00
#
_symmetry.space_group_name_H-M   'P 1'
#
loop_
_entity.id
_entity.type
_entity.pdbx_description
1 polymer ?
#
loop_
_entity_poly.entity_id
_entity_poly.type
_entity_poly.pdbx_seq_one_letter_code
_entity_poly.pdbx_strand_id
1 'polypeptide(L)'
;MKFSAEEITEAAKALASLYKPGNPIDRLLTRHIIPSGCYQQYKENGAEFLKKIWEQDAEGMNYAIEVYAAARKPHYPQIDSIGFYIHSRRFIEEILPACQQNIAFEVKTHPVFYSVPMAAVKALLDVNDRRQSIDYEPLCSTENRMAYTQVSQTEWYNYPYTAILVLGAGPEEPNVSISPEGKLRSAYAAMMYRQHQAPFIIVSGGRVHPYHTPYNEAFEMKKYLMDVWQIPESAIIIEPHARHTTTNFRNAARIMFRNGFPVEKAAVVTSSFSHLNFVEGMDSRCLRELGYVPYRLGKRLNERMMEFFPLQESLIIQPTEPIDP
;
A
#
# COMPACT_ATOMS: atom_id res chain seq x y z
N MET A 1 -25.62 4.20 3.44
CA MET A 1 -24.41 3.84 2.63
C MET A 1 -23.39 3.04 3.45
N LYS A 2 -23.13 3.37 4.72
CA LYS A 2 -22.23 2.62 5.61
C LYS A 2 -22.99 1.56 6.40
N PHE A 3 -22.29 0.58 6.92
CA PHE A 3 -22.85 -0.39 7.87
C PHE A 3 -23.16 0.26 9.22
N SER A 4 -24.28 -0.11 9.82
CA SER A 4 -24.52 0.10 11.25
C SER A 4 -23.77 -0.95 12.10
N ALA A 5 -23.59 -0.69 13.38
CA ALA A 5 -22.97 -1.64 14.30
C ALA A 5 -23.77 -2.96 14.40
N GLU A 6 -25.11 -2.87 14.29
CA GLU A 6 -25.99 -4.04 14.28
C GLU A 6 -25.79 -4.89 13.02
N GLU A 7 -25.75 -4.28 11.82
CA GLU A 7 -25.51 -4.97 10.56
C GLU A 7 -24.12 -5.65 10.54
N ILE A 8 -23.08 -5.02 11.07
CA ILE A 8 -21.74 -5.63 11.20
C ILE A 8 -21.83 -6.88 12.08
N THR A 9 -22.48 -6.75 13.23
CA THR A 9 -22.62 -7.85 14.20
C THR A 9 -23.45 -9.01 13.65
N GLU A 10 -24.56 -8.72 12.97
CA GLU A 10 -25.42 -9.75 12.37
C GLU A 10 -24.72 -10.47 11.23
N ALA A 11 -24.04 -9.73 10.35
CA ALA A 11 -23.24 -10.33 9.29
C ALA A 11 -22.11 -11.21 9.86
N ALA A 12 -21.42 -10.76 10.92
CA ALA A 12 -20.41 -11.56 11.62
C ALA A 12 -20.98 -12.89 12.15
N LYS A 13 -22.15 -12.86 12.79
CA LYS A 13 -22.84 -14.06 13.28
C LYS A 13 -23.26 -14.98 12.12
N ALA A 14 -23.80 -14.42 11.04
CA ALA A 14 -24.21 -15.18 9.87
C ALA A 14 -23.01 -15.86 9.21
N LEU A 15 -21.89 -15.15 8.99
CA LEU A 15 -20.66 -15.72 8.44
C LEU A 15 -20.11 -16.85 9.32
N ALA A 16 -20.09 -16.65 10.64
CA ALA A 16 -19.67 -17.66 11.60
C ALA A 16 -20.56 -18.92 11.54
N SER A 17 -21.86 -18.77 11.37
CA SER A 17 -22.80 -19.89 11.26
C SER A 17 -22.62 -20.72 10.00
N LEU A 18 -22.13 -20.10 8.94
CA LEU A 18 -21.81 -20.74 7.66
C LEU A 18 -20.47 -21.48 7.68
N TYR A 19 -19.58 -21.15 8.62
CA TYR A 19 -18.30 -21.81 8.74
C TYR A 19 -18.45 -23.26 9.21
N LYS A 20 -17.78 -24.18 8.52
CA LYS A 20 -17.61 -25.57 8.95
C LYS A 20 -16.22 -26.06 8.50
N PRO A 21 -15.48 -26.80 9.33
CA PRO A 21 -14.20 -27.40 8.93
C PRO A 21 -14.33 -28.16 7.61
N GLY A 22 -13.42 -27.86 6.66
CA GLY A 22 -13.38 -28.49 5.34
C GLY A 22 -14.33 -27.91 4.27
N ASN A 23 -15.20 -26.96 4.63
CA ASN A 23 -16.10 -26.30 3.66
C ASN A 23 -15.36 -25.23 2.81
N PRO A 24 -16.01 -24.60 1.81
CA PRO A 24 -15.37 -23.54 1.02
C PRO A 24 -14.85 -22.35 1.83
N ILE A 25 -15.54 -21.97 2.91
CA ILE A 25 -15.11 -20.85 3.79
C ILE A 25 -13.84 -21.24 4.55
N ASP A 26 -13.78 -22.45 5.10
CA ASP A 26 -12.58 -22.97 5.76
C ASP A 26 -11.39 -23.03 4.79
N ARG A 27 -11.62 -23.50 3.57
CA ARG A 27 -10.57 -23.49 2.54
C ARG A 27 -10.12 -22.07 2.15
N LEU A 28 -11.02 -21.10 2.10
CA LEU A 28 -10.67 -19.70 1.89
C LEU A 28 -9.78 -19.19 3.03
N LEU A 29 -10.17 -19.42 4.28
CA LEU A 29 -9.39 -19.02 5.43
C LEU A 29 -8.01 -19.67 5.44
N THR A 30 -7.95 -21.00 5.32
CA THR A 30 -6.71 -21.77 5.52
C THR A 30 -5.74 -21.68 4.35
N ARG A 31 -6.22 -21.50 3.11
CA ARG A 31 -5.36 -21.47 1.92
C ARG A 31 -5.00 -20.08 1.42
N HIS A 32 -5.78 -19.06 1.78
CA HIS A 32 -5.60 -17.71 1.26
C HIS A 32 -5.46 -16.65 2.36
N ILE A 33 -6.41 -16.56 3.27
CA ILE A 33 -6.46 -15.45 4.23
C ILE A 33 -5.37 -15.59 5.30
N ILE A 34 -5.29 -16.74 5.97
CA ILE A 34 -4.26 -16.98 7.01
C ILE A 34 -2.84 -16.89 6.41
N PRO A 35 -2.52 -17.56 5.27
CA PRO A 35 -1.20 -17.46 4.68
C PRO A 35 -0.82 -16.06 4.17
N SER A 36 -1.79 -15.19 3.92
CA SER A 36 -1.51 -13.80 3.50
C SER A 36 -0.83 -12.97 4.60
N GLY A 37 -0.98 -13.35 5.88
CA GLY A 37 -0.50 -12.58 7.03
C GLY A 37 -1.29 -11.31 7.33
N CYS A 38 -2.31 -10.97 6.51
CA CYS A 38 -3.04 -9.69 6.61
C CYS A 38 -3.75 -9.48 7.95
N TYR A 39 -4.11 -10.55 8.63
CA TYR A 39 -4.88 -10.54 9.88
C TYR A 39 -4.17 -11.29 11.02
N GLN A 40 -2.85 -11.40 10.97
CA GLN A 40 -2.06 -12.18 11.95
C GLN A 40 -2.07 -11.61 13.37
N GLN A 41 -2.59 -10.39 13.56
CA GLN A 41 -2.84 -9.79 14.87
C GLN A 41 -3.93 -10.52 15.66
N TYR A 42 -4.86 -11.19 14.97
CA TYR A 42 -5.90 -11.99 15.61
C TYR A 42 -5.39 -13.39 15.91
N LYS A 43 -5.69 -13.86 17.13
CA LYS A 43 -5.26 -15.19 17.62
C LYS A 43 -6.36 -16.23 17.57
N GLU A 44 -7.56 -15.82 17.25
CA GLU A 44 -8.73 -16.65 17.08
C GLU A 44 -8.57 -17.59 15.89
N ASN A 45 -9.40 -18.62 15.79
CA ASN A 45 -9.42 -19.59 14.71
C ASN A 45 -10.83 -19.83 14.18
N GLY A 46 -10.95 -20.32 12.97
CA GLY A 46 -12.21 -20.75 12.38
C GLY A 46 -13.29 -19.64 12.36
N ALA A 47 -14.45 -19.93 12.94
CA ALA A 47 -15.58 -19.01 12.94
C ALA A 47 -15.31 -17.69 13.68
N GLU A 48 -14.59 -17.70 14.79
CA GLU A 48 -14.27 -16.49 15.55
C GLU A 48 -13.25 -15.63 14.81
N PHE A 49 -12.28 -16.22 14.15
CA PHE A 49 -11.36 -15.51 13.27
C PHE A 49 -12.10 -14.84 12.10
N LEU A 50 -13.06 -15.55 11.48
CA LEU A 50 -13.88 -15.01 10.40
C LEU A 50 -14.70 -13.79 10.84
N LYS A 51 -15.23 -13.79 12.07
CA LYS A 51 -15.90 -12.62 12.65
C LYS A 51 -14.97 -11.42 12.74
N LYS A 52 -13.75 -11.62 13.27
CA LYS A 52 -12.78 -10.56 13.49
C LYS A 52 -12.34 -9.88 12.19
N ILE A 53 -12.04 -10.68 11.17
CA ILE A 53 -11.66 -10.12 9.87
C ILE A 53 -12.81 -9.37 9.21
N TRP A 54 -14.04 -9.88 9.31
CA TRP A 54 -15.21 -9.18 8.80
C TRP A 54 -15.45 -7.85 9.52
N GLU A 55 -15.41 -7.86 10.87
CA GLU A 55 -15.58 -6.64 11.68
C GLU A 55 -14.57 -5.56 11.25
N GLN A 56 -13.30 -5.94 11.10
CA GLN A 56 -12.24 -5.03 10.64
C GLN A 56 -12.49 -4.48 9.24
N ASP A 57 -12.86 -5.33 8.29
CA ASP A 57 -13.05 -4.90 6.89
C ASP A 57 -14.28 -4.00 6.76
N ALA A 58 -15.35 -4.28 7.51
CA ALA A 58 -16.54 -3.43 7.58
C ALA A 58 -16.23 -2.05 8.19
N GLU A 59 -15.38 -2.00 9.23
CA GLU A 59 -14.89 -0.76 9.81
C GLU A 59 -14.05 0.05 8.80
N GLY A 60 -13.22 -0.62 8.00
CA GLY A 60 -12.43 0.01 6.94
C GLY A 60 -13.31 0.66 5.87
N MET A 61 -14.35 -0.05 5.41
CA MET A 61 -15.34 0.52 4.48
C MET A 61 -16.06 1.72 5.10
N ASN A 62 -16.51 1.60 6.35
CA ASN A 62 -17.16 2.70 7.06
C ASN A 62 -16.26 3.91 7.25
N TYR A 63 -14.98 3.70 7.55
CA TYR A 63 -14.00 4.77 7.69
C TYR A 63 -13.85 5.58 6.38
N ALA A 64 -13.69 4.91 5.25
CA ALA A 64 -13.60 5.58 3.96
C ALA A 64 -14.87 6.38 3.63
N ILE A 65 -16.06 5.81 3.88
CA ILE A 65 -17.33 6.50 3.67
C ILE A 65 -17.44 7.73 4.58
N GLU A 66 -17.08 7.62 5.85
CA GLU A 66 -17.15 8.74 6.81
C GLU A 66 -16.20 9.88 6.42
N VAL A 67 -15.00 9.58 5.92
CA VAL A 67 -14.08 10.62 5.45
C VAL A 67 -14.64 11.32 4.22
N TYR A 68 -15.12 10.59 3.22
CA TYR A 68 -15.48 11.16 1.92
C TYR A 68 -16.97 11.47 1.74
N ALA A 69 -17.83 11.14 2.69
CA ALA A 69 -19.23 11.57 2.68
C ALA A 69 -19.63 12.43 3.88
N ALA A 70 -18.92 12.32 5.01
CA ALA A 70 -19.26 13.05 6.24
C ALA A 70 -18.13 13.97 6.75
N ALA A 71 -17.07 14.15 5.97
CA ALA A 71 -15.90 14.97 6.30
C ALA A 71 -15.23 14.59 7.63
N ARG A 72 -15.25 13.30 8.01
CA ARG A 72 -14.43 12.82 9.13
C ARG A 72 -12.97 13.15 8.85
N LYS A 73 -12.26 13.70 9.84
CA LYS A 73 -10.86 14.06 9.71
C LYS A 73 -10.00 12.78 9.57
N PRO A 74 -9.26 12.60 8.46
CA PRO A 74 -8.34 11.48 8.28
C PRO A 74 -7.03 11.69 9.05
N HIS A 75 -6.14 10.69 9.02
CA HIS A 75 -4.81 10.77 9.65
C HIS A 75 -3.97 11.91 9.06
N TYR A 76 -4.03 12.13 7.75
CA TYR A 76 -3.28 13.15 7.02
C TYR A 76 -4.22 14.12 6.31
N PRO A 77 -4.83 15.09 7.04
CA PRO A 77 -5.87 15.95 6.48
C PRO A 77 -5.44 16.81 5.28
N GLN A 78 -4.15 17.09 5.15
CA GLN A 78 -3.62 17.90 4.04
C GLN A 78 -3.64 17.16 2.70
N ILE A 79 -3.62 15.82 2.73
CA ILE A 79 -3.57 14.99 1.54
C ILE A 79 -4.76 14.05 1.40
N ASP A 80 -5.49 13.76 2.48
CA ASP A 80 -6.57 12.75 2.51
C ASP A 80 -7.97 13.30 2.77
N SER A 81 -8.12 14.58 3.08
CA SER A 81 -9.44 15.16 3.32
C SER A 81 -10.29 15.11 2.04
N ILE A 82 -11.61 15.03 2.26
CA ILE A 82 -12.58 15.20 1.17
C ILE A 82 -12.34 16.47 0.39
N GLY A 83 -12.40 16.42 -0.93
CA GLY A 83 -12.21 17.56 -1.84
C GLY A 83 -13.40 18.51 -1.94
N PHE A 84 -14.48 18.26 -1.19
CA PHE A 84 -15.74 19.00 -1.27
C PHE A 84 -16.14 19.55 0.10
N TYR A 85 -16.75 20.76 0.08
CA TYR A 85 -17.47 21.23 1.27
C TYR A 85 -18.84 20.55 1.35
N ILE A 86 -19.03 19.66 2.32
CA ILE A 86 -20.19 18.76 2.41
C ILE A 86 -21.55 19.49 2.56
N HIS A 87 -21.52 20.75 3.00
CA HIS A 87 -22.73 21.60 3.07
C HIS A 87 -22.92 22.50 1.84
N SER A 88 -22.08 22.35 0.82
CA SER A 88 -22.24 23.09 -0.43
C SER A 88 -23.43 22.55 -1.23
N ARG A 89 -24.10 23.45 -1.96
CA ARG A 89 -25.16 23.08 -2.90
C ARG A 89 -24.66 22.05 -3.92
N ARG A 90 -23.44 22.25 -4.44
CA ARG A 90 -22.83 21.34 -5.40
C ARG A 90 -22.69 19.92 -4.85
N PHE A 91 -22.24 19.76 -3.58
CA PHE A 91 -22.10 18.45 -2.99
C PHE A 91 -23.43 17.75 -2.77
N ILE A 92 -24.43 18.50 -2.22
CA ILE A 92 -25.74 17.96 -1.85
C ILE A 92 -26.61 17.65 -3.08
N GLU A 93 -26.62 18.53 -4.08
CA GLU A 93 -27.53 18.44 -5.22
C GLU A 93 -26.94 17.73 -6.44
N GLU A 94 -25.59 17.66 -6.57
CA GLU A 94 -24.93 17.11 -7.75
C GLU A 94 -24.08 15.86 -7.40
N ILE A 95 -23.06 16.03 -6.53
CA ILE A 95 -22.05 14.97 -6.29
C ILE A 95 -22.66 13.77 -5.57
N LEU A 96 -23.32 14.00 -4.44
CA LEU A 96 -23.88 12.91 -3.64
C LEU A 96 -24.99 12.14 -4.38
N PRO A 97 -25.93 12.78 -5.09
CA PRO A 97 -26.91 12.06 -5.92
C PRO A 97 -26.28 11.27 -7.05
N ALA A 98 -25.24 11.77 -7.71
CA ALA A 98 -24.51 11.03 -8.74
C ALA A 98 -23.84 9.78 -8.16
N CYS A 99 -23.19 9.90 -7.00
CA CYS A 99 -22.66 8.73 -6.27
C CYS A 99 -23.77 7.72 -5.95
N GLN A 100 -24.94 8.17 -5.47
CA GLN A 100 -26.06 7.29 -5.15
C GLN A 100 -26.59 6.54 -6.38
N GLN A 101 -26.63 7.17 -7.55
CA GLN A 101 -27.01 6.50 -8.81
C GLN A 101 -26.00 5.42 -9.19
N ASN A 102 -24.69 5.69 -9.09
CA ASN A 102 -23.65 4.71 -9.35
C ASN A 102 -23.72 3.53 -8.38
N ILE A 103 -23.97 3.80 -7.09
CA ILE A 103 -24.15 2.76 -6.07
C ILE A 103 -25.36 1.87 -6.43
N ALA A 104 -26.50 2.48 -6.77
CA ALA A 104 -27.71 1.73 -7.13
C ALA A 104 -27.50 0.84 -8.36
N PHE A 105 -26.76 1.31 -9.35
CA PHE A 105 -26.41 0.53 -10.54
C PHE A 105 -25.48 -0.66 -10.18
N GLU A 106 -24.41 -0.42 -9.43
CA GLU A 106 -23.44 -1.45 -9.01
C GLU A 106 -24.12 -2.55 -8.18
N VAL A 107 -24.94 -2.16 -7.20
CA VAL A 107 -25.69 -3.10 -6.33
C VAL A 107 -26.65 -3.97 -7.13
N LYS A 108 -27.33 -3.40 -8.15
CA LYS A 108 -28.21 -4.16 -9.03
C LYS A 108 -27.45 -5.20 -9.86
N THR A 109 -26.22 -4.88 -10.23
CA THR A 109 -25.38 -5.76 -11.07
C THR A 109 -24.71 -6.86 -10.26
N HIS A 110 -24.32 -6.55 -9.01
CA HIS A 110 -23.57 -7.45 -8.11
C HIS A 110 -24.21 -7.49 -6.71
N PRO A 111 -25.38 -8.15 -6.53
CA PRO A 111 -26.13 -8.12 -5.28
C PRO A 111 -25.56 -9.09 -4.23
N VAL A 112 -24.61 -8.61 -3.42
CA VAL A 112 -24.11 -9.33 -2.25
C VAL A 112 -24.29 -8.45 -0.99
N PHE A 113 -24.24 -9.04 0.20
CA PHE A 113 -24.57 -8.34 1.45
C PHE A 113 -23.72 -7.10 1.75
N TYR A 114 -22.54 -6.99 1.19
CA TYR A 114 -21.64 -5.82 1.34
C TYR A 114 -21.64 -4.89 0.10
N SER A 115 -22.50 -5.11 -0.89
CA SER A 115 -22.50 -4.36 -2.16
C SER A 115 -22.69 -2.86 -1.96
N VAL A 116 -23.60 -2.46 -1.07
CA VAL A 116 -23.91 -1.04 -0.87
C VAL A 116 -22.72 -0.27 -0.30
N PRO A 117 -22.10 -0.66 0.83
CA PRO A 117 -20.93 0.04 1.34
C PRO A 117 -19.72 -0.05 0.40
N MET A 118 -19.48 -1.19 -0.25
CA MET A 118 -18.38 -1.34 -1.21
C MET A 118 -18.54 -0.40 -2.41
N ALA A 119 -19.73 -0.34 -3.00
CA ALA A 119 -20.02 0.58 -4.11
C ALA A 119 -19.92 2.04 -3.66
N ALA A 120 -20.33 2.35 -2.41
CA ALA A 120 -20.18 3.68 -1.84
C ALA A 120 -18.71 4.08 -1.69
N VAL A 121 -17.85 3.21 -1.15
CA VAL A 121 -16.40 3.44 -1.06
C VAL A 121 -15.82 3.73 -2.45
N LYS A 122 -16.09 2.88 -3.43
CA LYS A 122 -15.60 3.05 -4.81
C LYS A 122 -16.02 4.39 -5.43
N ALA A 123 -17.31 4.73 -5.35
CA ALA A 123 -17.83 5.98 -5.91
C ALA A 123 -17.25 7.22 -5.20
N LEU A 124 -17.12 7.18 -3.87
CA LEU A 124 -16.59 8.29 -3.09
C LEU A 124 -15.09 8.49 -3.31
N LEU A 125 -14.31 7.43 -3.41
CA LEU A 125 -12.88 7.52 -3.76
C LEU A 125 -12.70 8.08 -5.18
N ASP A 126 -13.52 7.65 -6.13
CA ASP A 126 -13.44 8.08 -7.53
C ASP A 126 -13.71 9.59 -7.67
N VAL A 127 -14.81 10.10 -7.10
CA VAL A 127 -15.14 11.54 -7.19
C VAL A 127 -14.19 12.45 -6.43
N ASN A 128 -13.42 11.90 -5.48
CA ASN A 128 -12.37 12.63 -4.77
C ASN A 128 -10.98 12.45 -5.42
N ASP A 129 -10.89 11.81 -6.59
CA ASP A 129 -9.63 11.50 -7.27
C ASP A 129 -8.64 10.71 -6.40
N ARG A 130 -9.18 9.71 -5.66
CA ARG A 130 -8.43 8.92 -4.67
C ARG A 130 -8.24 7.47 -5.12
N ARG A 131 -7.86 7.30 -6.39
CA ARG A 131 -7.61 5.96 -6.97
C ARG A 131 -6.17 5.47 -6.80
N GLN A 132 -5.34 6.20 -6.05
CA GLN A 132 -3.91 5.90 -5.90
C GLN A 132 -3.64 4.49 -5.37
N SER A 133 -4.52 3.95 -4.53
CA SER A 133 -4.40 2.60 -3.99
C SER A 133 -4.51 1.47 -5.02
N ILE A 134 -5.01 1.78 -6.22
CA ILE A 134 -5.18 0.81 -7.32
C ILE A 134 -4.39 1.18 -8.57
N ASP A 135 -3.59 2.24 -8.53
CA ASP A 135 -2.73 2.64 -9.63
C ASP A 135 -1.80 1.48 -10.00
N TYR A 136 -1.78 1.16 -11.30
CA TYR A 136 -0.98 0.07 -11.88
C TYR A 136 -1.36 -1.35 -11.42
N GLU A 137 -2.39 -1.53 -10.60
CA GLU A 137 -2.82 -2.88 -10.19
C GLU A 137 -3.54 -3.64 -11.33
N PRO A 138 -3.37 -4.96 -11.41
CA PRO A 138 -2.52 -5.77 -10.54
C PRO A 138 -1.05 -5.76 -10.99
N LEU A 139 -0.15 -5.28 -10.14
CA LEU A 139 1.29 -5.10 -10.43
C LEU A 139 1.98 -6.35 -11.01
N CYS A 140 1.54 -7.53 -10.60
CA CYS A 140 2.12 -8.80 -11.07
C CYS A 140 1.88 -9.10 -12.56
N SER A 141 0.89 -8.47 -13.18
CA SER A 141 0.61 -8.62 -14.62
C SER A 141 0.84 -7.33 -15.43
N THR A 142 1.20 -6.25 -14.74
CA THR A 142 1.50 -4.94 -15.32
C THR A 142 2.99 -4.59 -15.10
N GLU A 143 3.26 -3.52 -14.39
CA GLU A 143 4.57 -2.89 -14.27
C GLU A 143 5.67 -3.76 -13.61
N ASN A 144 5.30 -4.69 -12.75
CA ASN A 144 6.26 -5.55 -12.04
C ASN A 144 6.37 -6.97 -12.63
N ARG A 145 5.62 -7.28 -13.69
CA ARG A 145 5.59 -8.62 -14.27
C ARG A 145 6.97 -9.19 -14.59
N MET A 146 7.80 -8.41 -15.27
CA MET A 146 9.15 -8.84 -15.66
C MET A 146 10.04 -9.08 -14.43
N ALA A 147 10.01 -8.17 -13.48
CA ALA A 147 10.80 -8.28 -12.26
C ALA A 147 10.34 -9.45 -11.37
N TYR A 148 9.04 -9.64 -11.18
CA TYR A 148 8.52 -10.76 -10.37
C TYR A 148 8.83 -12.13 -11.00
N THR A 149 8.84 -12.20 -12.33
CA THR A 149 9.31 -13.42 -13.02
C THR A 149 10.80 -13.69 -12.71
N GLN A 150 11.62 -12.64 -12.72
CA GLN A 150 13.06 -12.75 -12.44
C GLN A 150 13.32 -13.13 -10.97
N VAL A 151 12.50 -12.70 -10.01
CA VAL A 151 12.65 -13.06 -8.58
C VAL A 151 12.75 -14.56 -8.38
N SER A 152 11.86 -15.34 -9.02
CA SER A 152 11.83 -16.79 -8.90
C SER A 152 13.04 -17.52 -9.50
N GLN A 153 13.82 -16.84 -10.35
CA GLN A 153 14.98 -17.37 -11.04
C GLN A 153 16.31 -16.85 -10.46
N THR A 154 16.22 -16.01 -9.41
CA THR A 154 17.39 -15.34 -8.86
C THR A 154 18.21 -16.24 -7.94
N GLU A 155 19.49 -16.36 -8.22
CA GLU A 155 20.47 -17.03 -7.35
C GLU A 155 20.95 -16.06 -6.25
N TRP A 156 20.20 -16.00 -5.16
CA TRP A 156 20.36 -15.02 -4.08
C TRP A 156 21.73 -15.02 -3.40
N TYR A 157 22.46 -16.12 -3.45
CA TYR A 157 23.79 -16.24 -2.84
C TYR A 157 24.86 -15.41 -3.58
N ASN A 158 24.60 -15.02 -4.84
CA ASN A 158 25.51 -14.21 -5.64
C ASN A 158 25.52 -12.72 -5.24
N TYR A 159 24.62 -12.29 -4.38
CA TYR A 159 24.47 -10.87 -4.04
C TYR A 159 24.61 -10.64 -2.54
N PRO A 160 25.28 -9.56 -2.08
CA PRO A 160 25.31 -9.17 -0.67
C PRO A 160 23.93 -8.90 -0.08
N TYR A 161 23.06 -8.24 -0.85
CA TYR A 161 21.73 -7.77 -0.43
C TYR A 161 20.63 -8.32 -1.33
N THR A 162 19.39 -8.35 -0.82
CA THR A 162 18.23 -8.83 -1.59
C THR A 162 17.66 -7.80 -2.52
N ALA A 163 17.63 -6.53 -2.10
CA ALA A 163 17.13 -5.40 -2.87
C ALA A 163 17.77 -4.09 -2.43
N ILE A 164 17.66 -3.08 -3.31
CA ILE A 164 17.96 -1.68 -3.01
C ILE A 164 16.64 -0.94 -3.00
N LEU A 165 16.18 -0.49 -1.82
CA LEU A 165 14.99 0.33 -1.68
C LEU A 165 15.35 1.80 -1.91
N VAL A 166 14.68 2.44 -2.87
CA VAL A 166 14.79 3.87 -3.15
C VAL A 166 13.52 4.55 -2.66
N LEU A 167 13.66 5.39 -1.65
CA LEU A 167 12.54 6.18 -1.14
C LEU A 167 12.26 7.36 -2.07
N GLY A 168 10.99 7.60 -2.37
CA GLY A 168 10.55 8.74 -3.14
C GLY A 168 10.96 10.06 -2.52
N ALA A 169 11.06 11.08 -3.36
CA ALA A 169 11.29 12.47 -2.98
C ALA A 169 10.58 13.33 -4.03
N GLY A 170 9.28 13.42 -3.90
CA GLY A 170 8.42 14.07 -4.88
C GLY A 170 8.86 15.49 -5.21
N PRO A 171 8.67 15.92 -6.46
CA PRO A 171 8.83 17.31 -6.81
C PRO A 171 7.76 18.14 -6.10
N GLU A 172 8.12 19.35 -5.70
CA GLU A 172 7.13 20.32 -5.18
C GLU A 172 6.48 21.14 -6.32
N GLU A 173 7.09 21.09 -7.52
CA GLU A 173 6.59 21.83 -8.69
C GLU A 173 5.63 20.96 -9.54
N PRO A 174 4.46 21.49 -9.94
CA PRO A 174 3.41 20.72 -10.60
C PRO A 174 3.79 20.04 -11.92
N ASN A 175 4.72 20.60 -12.66
CA ASN A 175 5.10 20.11 -14.00
C ASN A 175 6.44 19.33 -14.03
N VAL A 176 6.96 18.98 -12.85
CA VAL A 176 8.20 18.21 -12.73
C VAL A 176 7.84 16.76 -12.44
N SER A 177 8.21 15.84 -13.30
CA SER A 177 7.88 14.42 -13.15
C SER A 177 8.74 13.71 -12.10
N ILE A 178 10.00 14.11 -11.96
CA ILE A 178 10.95 13.56 -11.00
C ILE A 178 11.84 14.66 -10.44
N SER A 179 11.93 14.74 -9.11
CA SER A 179 12.75 15.73 -8.42
C SER A 179 14.26 15.50 -8.63
N PRO A 180 15.11 16.53 -8.43
CA PRO A 180 16.55 16.34 -8.39
C PRO A 180 16.99 15.28 -7.38
N GLU A 181 16.37 15.24 -6.21
CA GLU A 181 16.63 14.24 -5.17
C GLU A 181 16.22 12.83 -5.62
N GLY A 182 15.08 12.70 -6.27
CA GLY A 182 14.62 11.42 -6.85
C GLY A 182 15.60 10.88 -7.89
N LYS A 183 16.13 11.76 -8.76
CA LYS A 183 17.18 11.40 -9.73
C LYS A 183 18.46 10.95 -9.03
N LEU A 184 18.93 11.69 -8.01
CA LEU A 184 20.17 11.36 -7.30
C LEU A 184 20.04 10.03 -6.53
N ARG A 185 18.91 9.78 -5.85
CA ARG A 185 18.67 8.52 -5.16
C ARG A 185 18.61 7.35 -6.13
N SER A 186 17.93 7.51 -7.27
CA SER A 186 17.87 6.51 -8.34
C SER A 186 19.24 6.25 -8.95
N ALA A 187 20.04 7.29 -9.21
CA ALA A 187 21.41 7.16 -9.70
C ALA A 187 22.29 6.35 -8.74
N TYR A 188 22.15 6.58 -7.44
CA TYR A 188 22.88 5.82 -6.42
C TYR A 188 22.52 4.34 -6.45
N ALA A 189 21.22 4.04 -6.54
CA ALA A 189 20.74 2.66 -6.65
C ALA A 189 21.24 1.98 -7.93
N ALA A 190 21.27 2.70 -9.05
CA ALA A 190 21.81 2.19 -10.32
C ALA A 190 23.30 1.85 -10.22
N MET A 191 24.10 2.67 -9.54
CA MET A 191 25.52 2.36 -9.30
C MET A 191 25.69 1.11 -8.45
N MET A 192 24.91 0.95 -7.39
CA MET A 192 24.93 -0.25 -6.54
C MET A 192 24.53 -1.50 -7.32
N TYR A 193 23.48 -1.42 -8.13
CA TYR A 193 23.03 -2.51 -8.99
C TYR A 193 24.15 -2.95 -9.95
N ARG A 194 24.82 -2.00 -10.63
CA ARG A 194 25.96 -2.29 -11.53
C ARG A 194 27.16 -2.88 -10.81
N GLN A 195 27.31 -2.63 -9.51
CA GLN A 195 28.31 -3.24 -8.66
C GLN A 195 27.89 -4.60 -8.10
N HIS A 196 26.80 -5.18 -8.60
CA HIS A 196 26.23 -6.45 -8.15
C HIS A 196 25.92 -6.51 -6.62
N GLN A 197 25.57 -5.37 -6.02
CA GLN A 197 25.24 -5.33 -4.60
C GLN A 197 23.87 -5.98 -4.31
N ALA A 198 22.90 -5.87 -5.23
CA ALA A 198 21.60 -6.53 -5.14
C ALA A 198 21.05 -6.78 -6.55
N PRO A 199 20.18 -7.80 -6.73
CA PRO A 199 19.60 -8.11 -8.04
C PRO A 199 18.41 -7.22 -8.41
N PHE A 200 17.81 -6.53 -7.45
CA PHE A 200 16.61 -5.71 -7.66
C PHE A 200 16.74 -4.31 -7.04
N ILE A 201 16.11 -3.35 -7.72
CA ILE A 201 15.86 -2.01 -7.21
C ILE A 201 14.35 -1.90 -6.99
N ILE A 202 13.91 -1.64 -5.76
CA ILE A 202 12.52 -1.32 -5.41
C ILE A 202 12.43 0.21 -5.31
N VAL A 203 11.71 0.84 -6.22
CA VAL A 203 11.43 2.28 -6.17
C VAL A 203 10.05 2.49 -5.56
N SER A 204 9.96 3.27 -4.49
CA SER A 204 8.74 3.40 -3.70
C SER A 204 8.32 4.86 -3.55
N GLY A 205 7.08 5.14 -3.87
CA GLY A 205 6.43 6.44 -3.75
C GLY A 205 5.25 6.60 -4.70
N GLY A 206 4.16 7.11 -4.18
CA GLY A 206 2.90 7.34 -4.90
C GLY A 206 2.79 8.73 -5.55
N ARG A 207 1.55 9.14 -5.83
CA ARG A 207 1.20 10.49 -6.29
C ARG A 207 0.85 11.37 -5.09
N VAL A 208 1.84 11.98 -4.45
CA VAL A 208 1.66 12.72 -3.19
C VAL A 208 1.96 14.21 -3.32
N HIS A 209 3.07 14.56 -3.92
CA HIS A 209 3.57 15.93 -4.00
C HIS A 209 3.85 16.36 -5.45
N PRO A 210 3.40 17.56 -5.84
CA PRO A 210 2.42 18.40 -5.15
C PRO A 210 1.02 17.78 -5.15
N TYR A 211 0.13 18.27 -4.32
CA TYR A 211 -1.26 17.79 -4.26
C TYR A 211 -1.90 17.74 -5.65
N HIS A 212 -2.58 16.61 -5.98
CA HIS A 212 -3.11 16.31 -7.32
C HIS A 212 -2.07 16.20 -8.45
N THR A 213 -0.81 15.90 -8.14
CA THR A 213 0.17 15.63 -9.19
C THR A 213 -0.27 14.46 -10.09
N PRO A 214 -0.11 14.56 -11.44
CA PRO A 214 -0.35 13.44 -12.33
C PRO A 214 0.78 12.40 -12.29
N TYR A 215 1.93 12.74 -11.69
CA TYR A 215 3.13 11.91 -11.68
C TYR A 215 3.17 10.99 -10.47
N ASN A 216 3.49 9.71 -10.72
CA ASN A 216 3.75 8.73 -9.67
C ASN A 216 5.25 8.60 -9.48
N GLU A 217 5.74 8.84 -8.25
CA GLU A 217 7.16 8.87 -7.97
C GLU A 217 7.88 7.58 -8.35
N ALA A 218 7.31 6.42 -7.98
CA ALA A 218 7.92 5.13 -8.29
C ALA A 218 7.99 4.88 -9.81
N PHE A 219 6.94 5.22 -10.54
CA PHE A 219 6.90 5.07 -11.99
C PHE A 219 7.91 5.98 -12.69
N GLU A 220 8.01 7.24 -12.27
CA GLU A 220 8.97 8.17 -12.87
C GLU A 220 10.43 7.81 -12.53
N MET A 221 10.69 7.28 -11.33
CA MET A 221 12.00 6.72 -10.99
C MET A 221 12.33 5.48 -11.81
N LYS A 222 11.36 4.57 -12.06
CA LYS A 222 11.54 3.41 -12.96
C LYS A 222 11.95 3.88 -14.35
N LYS A 223 11.20 4.83 -14.93
CA LYS A 223 11.55 5.41 -16.26
C LYS A 223 12.96 5.98 -16.28
N TYR A 224 13.32 6.78 -15.27
CA TYR A 224 14.65 7.38 -15.18
C TYR A 224 15.76 6.32 -15.09
N LEU A 225 15.55 5.25 -14.33
CA LEU A 225 16.48 4.13 -14.23
C LEU A 225 16.66 3.39 -15.58
N MET A 226 15.57 3.19 -16.31
CA MET A 226 15.59 2.53 -17.61
C MET A 226 16.22 3.43 -18.69
N ASP A 227 15.74 4.66 -18.81
CA ASP A 227 16.10 5.55 -19.92
C ASP A 227 17.52 6.12 -19.80
N VAL A 228 17.90 6.52 -18.58
CA VAL A 228 19.20 7.19 -18.34
C VAL A 228 20.27 6.20 -17.87
N TRP A 229 19.91 5.29 -16.99
CA TRP A 229 20.87 4.35 -16.39
C TRP A 229 20.91 2.99 -17.07
N GLN A 230 20.01 2.73 -18.04
CA GLN A 230 19.92 1.47 -18.77
C GLN A 230 19.83 0.24 -17.85
N ILE A 231 19.12 0.40 -16.72
CA ILE A 231 18.81 -0.72 -15.84
C ILE A 231 17.68 -1.53 -16.49
N PRO A 232 17.82 -2.85 -16.60
CA PRO A 232 16.79 -3.66 -17.24
C PRO A 232 15.48 -3.63 -16.42
N GLU A 233 14.34 -3.62 -17.13
CA GLU A 233 13.03 -3.62 -16.49
C GLU A 233 12.85 -4.79 -15.51
N SER A 234 13.40 -5.95 -15.83
CA SER A 234 13.38 -7.15 -14.98
C SER A 234 14.10 -7.00 -13.63
N ALA A 235 14.87 -5.93 -13.45
CA ALA A 235 15.54 -5.62 -12.19
C ALA A 235 14.86 -4.49 -11.39
N ILE A 236 13.78 -3.88 -11.92
CA ILE A 236 13.14 -2.74 -11.29
C ILE A 236 11.71 -3.13 -10.87
N ILE A 237 11.41 -2.94 -9.60
CA ILE A 237 10.10 -3.16 -9.01
C ILE A 237 9.56 -1.80 -8.56
N ILE A 238 8.37 -1.42 -9.03
CA ILE A 238 7.69 -0.24 -8.50
C ILE A 238 6.83 -0.62 -7.29
N GLU A 239 6.84 0.25 -6.30
CA GLU A 239 5.87 0.32 -5.22
C GLU A 239 5.17 1.70 -5.34
N PRO A 240 4.04 1.79 -6.05
CA PRO A 240 3.47 3.06 -6.50
C PRO A 240 2.43 3.65 -5.54
N HIS A 241 2.24 3.09 -4.34
CA HIS A 241 1.14 3.45 -3.45
C HIS A 241 1.58 4.21 -2.21
N ALA A 242 2.84 4.06 -1.76
CA ALA A 242 3.33 4.68 -0.55
C ALA A 242 3.22 6.20 -0.58
N ARG A 243 2.78 6.78 0.53
CA ARG A 243 2.52 8.21 0.69
C ARG A 243 3.39 8.85 1.76
N HIS A 244 4.00 8.03 2.60
CA HIS A 244 4.86 8.42 3.72
C HIS A 244 6.04 7.48 3.83
N THR A 245 7.09 7.91 4.54
CA THR A 245 8.28 7.05 4.75
C THR A 245 7.91 5.75 5.46
N THR A 246 6.95 5.77 6.38
CA THR A 246 6.45 4.57 7.08
C THR A 246 5.82 3.57 6.10
N THR A 247 5.02 4.05 5.14
CA THR A 247 4.39 3.21 4.14
C THR A 247 5.35 2.78 3.02
N ASN A 248 6.40 3.56 2.70
CA ASN A 248 7.46 3.09 1.81
C ASN A 248 8.09 1.77 2.32
N PHE A 249 8.46 1.72 3.59
CA PHE A 249 9.04 0.50 4.18
C PHE A 249 8.01 -0.62 4.33
N ARG A 250 6.79 -0.31 4.78
CA ARG A 250 5.70 -1.28 4.90
C ARG A 250 5.42 -1.98 3.56
N ASN A 251 5.24 -1.19 2.52
CA ASN A 251 4.85 -1.71 1.21
C ASN A 251 6.02 -2.43 0.52
N ALA A 252 7.25 -1.94 0.65
CA ALA A 252 8.42 -2.66 0.18
C ALA A 252 8.58 -4.02 0.89
N ALA A 253 8.40 -4.07 2.21
CA ALA A 253 8.41 -5.31 2.96
C ALA A 253 7.31 -6.29 2.49
N ARG A 254 6.07 -5.79 2.26
CA ARG A 254 4.98 -6.59 1.67
C ARG A 254 5.34 -7.18 0.32
N ILE A 255 5.95 -6.39 -0.56
CA ILE A 255 6.44 -6.88 -1.85
C ILE A 255 7.44 -8.00 -1.67
N MET A 256 8.40 -7.83 -0.75
CA MET A 256 9.43 -8.84 -0.50
C MET A 256 8.82 -10.15 0.03
N PHE A 257 7.94 -10.10 1.03
CA PHE A 257 7.25 -11.29 1.55
C PHE A 257 6.40 -12.00 0.49
N ARG A 258 5.58 -11.24 -0.25
CA ARG A 258 4.63 -11.81 -1.21
C ARG A 258 5.28 -12.42 -2.45
N ASN A 259 6.50 -11.99 -2.78
CA ASN A 259 7.21 -12.44 -3.97
C ASN A 259 8.38 -13.38 -3.66
N GLY A 260 8.54 -13.86 -2.43
CA GLY A 260 9.52 -14.89 -2.08
C GLY A 260 10.97 -14.41 -2.01
N PHE A 261 11.19 -13.16 -1.62
CA PHE A 261 12.53 -12.69 -1.28
C PHE A 261 13.03 -13.39 -0.01
N PRO A 262 14.35 -13.66 0.11
CA PRO A 262 14.90 -14.22 1.34
C PRO A 262 14.96 -13.14 2.44
N VAL A 263 13.89 -13.02 3.20
CA VAL A 263 13.66 -11.93 4.18
C VAL A 263 14.64 -11.96 5.37
N GLU A 264 15.31 -13.07 5.61
CA GLU A 264 16.38 -13.19 6.61
C GLU A 264 17.68 -12.51 6.14
N LYS A 265 17.82 -12.26 4.86
CA LYS A 265 18.94 -11.55 4.27
C LYS A 265 18.62 -10.06 4.15
N ALA A 266 19.58 -9.20 4.49
CA ALA A 266 19.38 -7.77 4.46
C ALA A 266 19.04 -7.25 3.04
N ALA A 267 18.17 -6.25 3.00
CA ALA A 267 18.07 -5.29 1.91
C ALA A 267 18.78 -3.99 2.30
N VAL A 268 19.01 -3.10 1.35
CA VAL A 268 19.60 -1.78 1.60
C VAL A 268 18.61 -0.69 1.20
N VAL A 269 18.40 0.28 2.07
CA VAL A 269 17.71 1.52 1.72
C VAL A 269 18.73 2.59 1.34
N THR A 270 18.45 3.34 0.25
CA THR A 270 19.23 4.50 -0.16
C THR A 270 18.40 5.77 -0.10
N SER A 271 18.96 6.83 0.48
CA SER A 271 18.32 8.14 0.59
C SER A 271 19.36 9.25 0.87
N SER A 272 18.88 10.48 1.14
CA SER A 272 19.74 11.55 1.64
C SER A 272 20.18 11.29 3.08
N PHE A 273 21.30 11.91 3.49
CA PHE A 273 21.81 11.79 4.86
C PHE A 273 20.76 12.16 5.93
N SER A 274 20.12 13.31 5.73
CA SER A 274 19.07 13.78 6.67
C SER A 274 17.87 12.84 6.73
N HIS A 275 17.47 12.28 5.61
CA HIS A 275 16.33 11.35 5.56
C HIS A 275 16.68 10.01 6.23
N LEU A 276 17.91 9.49 6.07
CA LEU A 276 18.31 8.28 6.78
C LEU A 276 18.42 8.49 8.29
N ASN A 277 18.87 9.67 8.76
CA ASN A 277 18.84 10.01 10.18
C ASN A 277 17.40 10.05 10.73
N PHE A 278 16.45 10.53 9.93
CA PHE A 278 15.04 10.49 10.28
C PHE A 278 14.53 9.03 10.37
N VAL A 279 14.92 8.16 9.44
CA VAL A 279 14.55 6.73 9.43
C VAL A 279 15.08 6.01 10.69
N GLU A 280 16.29 6.33 11.15
CA GLU A 280 16.85 5.74 12.38
C GLU A 280 15.99 5.99 13.64
N GLY A 281 15.27 7.09 13.68
CA GLY A 281 14.38 7.45 14.80
C GLY A 281 12.88 7.20 14.54
N MET A 282 12.52 6.47 13.50
CA MET A 282 11.13 6.44 13.00
C MET A 282 10.21 5.42 13.71
N ASP A 283 10.74 4.55 14.58
CA ASP A 283 9.95 3.47 15.22
C ASP A 283 8.71 3.99 15.94
N SER A 284 8.82 5.06 16.72
CA SER A 284 7.69 5.66 17.42
C SER A 284 6.62 6.22 16.47
N ARG A 285 7.04 6.69 15.30
CA ARG A 285 6.14 7.13 14.24
C ARG A 285 5.44 5.93 13.59
N CYS A 286 6.16 4.85 13.30
CA CYS A 286 5.58 3.61 12.79
C CYS A 286 4.52 3.05 13.76
N LEU A 287 4.82 2.98 15.05
CA LEU A 287 3.87 2.52 16.06
C LEU A 287 2.60 3.38 16.11
N ARG A 288 2.74 4.70 15.99
CA ARG A 288 1.59 5.62 16.00
C ARG A 288 0.76 5.54 14.72
N GLU A 289 1.40 5.41 13.55
CA GLU A 289 0.74 5.46 12.24
C GLU A 289 0.25 4.08 11.78
N LEU A 290 1.04 3.03 12.01
CA LEU A 290 0.77 1.68 11.52
C LEU A 290 0.38 0.70 12.64
N GLY A 291 0.60 1.05 13.91
CA GLY A 291 0.44 0.14 15.03
C GLY A 291 1.58 -0.87 15.21
N TYR A 292 2.56 -0.87 14.33
CA TYR A 292 3.73 -1.76 14.35
C TYR A 292 4.92 -1.11 13.63
N VAL A 293 6.12 -1.67 13.79
CA VAL A 293 7.30 -1.30 13.01
C VAL A 293 7.45 -2.31 11.86
N PRO A 294 7.43 -1.89 10.58
CA PRO A 294 7.42 -2.80 9.44
C PRO A 294 8.81 -3.36 9.06
N TYR A 295 9.87 -2.93 9.72
CA TYR A 295 11.25 -3.29 9.44
C TYR A 295 12.08 -3.33 10.72
N ARG A 296 13.24 -3.97 10.63
CA ARG A 296 14.34 -3.83 11.58
C ARG A 296 15.56 -3.26 10.84
N LEU A 297 16.14 -2.19 11.36
CA LEU A 297 17.36 -1.64 10.78
C LEU A 297 18.58 -2.54 11.09
N GLY A 298 19.48 -2.61 10.12
CA GLY A 298 20.79 -3.21 10.23
C GLY A 298 21.90 -2.17 10.38
N LYS A 299 23.04 -2.43 9.75
CA LYS A 299 24.18 -1.52 9.79
C LYS A 299 23.97 -0.30 8.91
N ARG A 300 24.39 0.86 9.39
CA ARG A 300 24.59 2.02 8.53
C ARG A 300 25.90 1.84 7.76
N LEU A 301 25.80 1.72 6.44
CA LEU A 301 26.94 1.42 5.58
C LEU A 301 27.74 2.68 5.23
N ASN A 302 27.05 3.81 5.05
CA ASN A 302 27.61 5.14 4.85
C ASN A 302 26.51 6.21 5.05
N GLU A 303 26.80 7.44 4.68
CA GLU A 303 25.88 8.57 4.82
C GLU A 303 24.56 8.41 4.02
N ARG A 304 24.54 7.57 2.99
CA ARG A 304 23.41 7.42 2.05
C ARG A 304 22.81 6.02 2.02
N MET A 305 23.34 5.09 2.81
CA MET A 305 22.98 3.67 2.71
C MET A 305 22.87 3.06 4.11
N MET A 306 21.80 2.28 4.31
CA MET A 306 21.53 1.54 5.55
C MET A 306 20.89 0.20 5.23
N GLU A 307 21.32 -0.84 5.95
CA GLU A 307 20.67 -2.14 5.89
C GLU A 307 19.31 -2.10 6.57
N PHE A 308 18.36 -2.84 6.04
CA PHE A 308 17.11 -3.15 6.74
C PHE A 308 16.67 -4.58 6.46
N PHE A 309 15.85 -5.11 7.35
CA PHE A 309 15.22 -6.42 7.25
C PHE A 309 13.71 -6.21 7.32
N PRO A 310 12.92 -6.72 6.35
CA PRO A 310 11.46 -6.64 6.44
C PRO A 310 10.96 -7.47 7.61
N LEU A 311 9.96 -6.98 8.32
CA LEU A 311 9.30 -7.70 9.41
C LEU A 311 7.92 -8.18 8.98
N GLN A 312 7.53 -9.36 9.45
CA GLN A 312 6.26 -10.00 9.08
C GLN A 312 5.04 -9.16 9.46
N GLU A 313 5.16 -8.34 10.50
CA GLU A 313 4.14 -7.38 10.93
C GLU A 313 3.73 -6.42 9.80
N SER A 314 4.60 -6.16 8.84
CA SER A 314 4.28 -5.36 7.64
C SER A 314 3.10 -5.89 6.84
N LEU A 315 2.79 -7.19 6.94
CA LEU A 315 1.65 -7.82 6.26
C LEU A 315 0.30 -7.44 6.88
N ILE A 316 0.27 -7.02 8.15
CA ILE A 316 -0.97 -6.63 8.86
C ILE A 316 -1.63 -5.45 8.12
N ILE A 317 -2.94 -5.61 7.80
CA ILE A 317 -3.77 -4.53 7.27
C ILE A 317 -4.48 -3.81 8.42
N GLN A 318 -4.58 -2.48 8.30
CA GLN A 318 -5.31 -1.63 9.24
C GLN A 318 -6.61 -1.13 8.60
N PRO A 319 -7.69 -0.88 9.38
CA PRO A 319 -8.96 -0.36 8.83
C PRO A 319 -8.81 0.99 8.11
N THR A 320 -7.76 1.74 8.38
CA THR A 320 -7.50 3.05 7.77
C THR A 320 -6.78 2.98 6.42
N GLU A 321 -6.23 1.82 6.05
CA GLU A 321 -5.46 1.64 4.81
C GLU A 321 -6.20 1.93 3.50
N PRO A 322 -7.54 1.81 3.38
CA PRO A 322 -8.21 2.23 2.14
C PRO A 322 -7.96 3.69 1.75
N ILE A 323 -7.57 4.53 2.71
CA ILE A 323 -7.27 5.95 2.49
C ILE A 323 -5.75 6.20 2.46
N ASP A 324 -4.98 5.45 3.23
CA ASP A 324 -3.52 5.57 3.35
C ASP A 324 -2.82 4.25 2.96
N PRO A 325 -2.84 3.91 1.65
CA PRO A 325 -2.29 2.66 1.13
C PRO A 325 -0.78 2.55 1.23
#